data_a3ea4a72eae7b1c3be43aa4d6c3e2921
#
_entry.id   a3ea4a72eae7b1c3be43aa4d6c3e2921
#
_cell.length_a   1.000
_cell.length_b   1.000
_cell.length_c   1.000
_cell.angle_alpha   90.00
_cell.angle_beta   90.00
_cell.angle_gamma   90.00
#
_symmetry.space_group_name_H-M   'P 1'
#
loop_
_entity.id
_entity.type
_entity.pdbx_description
1 polymer ?
#
loop_
_entity_poly.entity_id
_entity_poly.type
_entity_poly.pdbx_seq_one_letter_code
_entity_poly.pdbx_strand_id
1 'polypeptide(L)'
;MSILERLGFHPGRAADHVDTDGETFAHFSASSRQNGKVSQTGEQNTTLRNVLVAIHGDDMDDELIRLGCMMAKAKKGRVFGVYGVEVPRTLPVDAALPDITEKAGQALEHAVELAETANFEIEPEIVQSRNYGHSLVDEAEAHQCALIILGLSYRTDRSGRFDPGETVPYVLTHAKCRVWVIRGQQRGC
;
A
#
# COMPACT_ATOMS: atom_id res chain seq x y z
N MET A 1 -13.32 16.51 -14.30
CA MET A 1 -12.64 15.21 -14.27
C MET A 1 -12.34 14.92 -12.82
N SER A 2 -12.85 13.83 -12.29
CA SER A 2 -12.57 13.39 -10.93
C SER A 2 -11.09 12.97 -10.81
N ILE A 3 -10.48 13.21 -9.65
CA ILE A 3 -9.12 12.74 -9.29
C ILE A 3 -8.96 11.25 -9.60
N LEU A 4 -9.97 10.46 -9.32
CA LEU A 4 -10.01 9.01 -9.56
C LEU A 4 -9.91 8.65 -11.05
N GLU A 5 -10.49 9.46 -11.96
CA GLU A 5 -10.34 9.26 -13.41
C GLU A 5 -8.91 9.56 -13.89
N ARG A 6 -8.21 10.54 -13.28
CA ARG A 6 -6.81 10.85 -13.60
C ARG A 6 -5.87 9.74 -13.15
N LEU A 7 -6.19 9.05 -12.05
CA LEU A 7 -5.46 7.88 -11.54
C LEU A 7 -5.86 6.58 -12.25
N GLY A 8 -6.73 6.63 -13.30
CA GLY A 8 -7.18 5.45 -14.04
C GLY A 8 -8.19 4.58 -13.28
N PHE A 9 -8.78 5.11 -12.22
CA PHE A 9 -9.77 4.42 -11.43
C PHE A 9 -11.10 4.33 -12.17
N HIS A 10 -11.51 3.13 -12.55
CA HIS A 10 -12.82 2.85 -13.10
C HIS A 10 -13.60 1.96 -12.12
N PRO A 11 -14.62 2.48 -11.42
CA PRO A 11 -15.46 1.66 -10.56
C PRO A 11 -16.19 0.62 -11.43
N GLY A 12 -15.92 -0.66 -11.20
CA GLY A 12 -16.57 -1.78 -11.90
C GLY A 12 -15.65 -2.81 -12.56
N ARG A 13 -14.33 -2.71 -12.44
CA ARG A 13 -13.40 -3.72 -12.93
C ARG A 13 -12.52 -4.22 -11.78
N ALA A 14 -13.11 -5.06 -10.94
CA ALA A 14 -12.34 -5.84 -9.95
C ALA A 14 -11.75 -7.08 -10.65
N ALA A 15 -10.46 -7.31 -10.47
CA ALA A 15 -9.89 -8.64 -10.67
C ALA A 15 -10.06 -9.37 -9.34
N ASP A 16 -10.90 -10.40 -9.31
CA ASP A 16 -11.08 -11.22 -8.11
C ASP A 16 -9.82 -12.07 -7.92
N HIS A 17 -9.08 -11.80 -6.86
CA HIS A 17 -8.05 -12.70 -6.36
C HIS A 17 -8.58 -13.36 -5.10
N VAL A 18 -8.49 -14.70 -5.03
CA VAL A 18 -8.87 -15.50 -3.86
C VAL A 18 -7.59 -15.99 -3.21
N ASP A 19 -7.39 -15.62 -1.95
CA ASP A 19 -6.28 -16.14 -1.17
C ASP A 19 -6.55 -17.57 -0.63
N THR A 20 -5.54 -18.17 -0.01
CA THR A 20 -5.62 -19.49 0.60
C THR A 20 -6.57 -19.57 1.78
N ASP A 21 -6.97 -18.44 2.35
CA ASP A 21 -7.88 -18.36 3.49
C ASP A 21 -9.34 -18.13 3.07
N GLY A 22 -9.60 -18.05 1.74
CA GLY A 22 -10.94 -17.92 1.18
C GLY A 22 -11.55 -16.52 1.28
N GLU A 23 -10.73 -15.49 1.53
CA GLU A 23 -11.18 -14.11 1.46
C GLU A 23 -11.04 -13.56 0.03
N THR A 24 -12.08 -12.87 -0.43
CA THR A 24 -12.12 -12.27 -1.77
C THR A 24 -11.68 -10.80 -1.67
N PHE A 25 -10.73 -10.41 -2.50
CA PHE A 25 -10.27 -9.02 -2.59
C PHE A 25 -10.73 -8.40 -3.90
N ALA A 26 -11.12 -7.13 -3.84
CA ALA A 26 -11.32 -6.31 -5.01
C ALA A 26 -10.10 -5.39 -5.19
N HIS A 27 -9.35 -5.62 -6.26
CA HIS A 27 -8.15 -4.87 -6.59
C HIS A 27 -8.42 -3.83 -7.67
N PHE A 28 -8.09 -2.59 -7.40
CA PHE A 28 -8.20 -1.49 -8.33
C PHE A 28 -6.83 -0.85 -8.56
N SER A 29 -6.14 -1.26 -9.61
CA SER A 29 -4.86 -0.65 -9.97
C SER A 29 -5.02 0.31 -11.16
N ALA A 30 -4.36 1.45 -11.08
CA ALA A 30 -4.17 2.35 -12.19
C ALA A 30 -3.11 1.75 -13.14
N SER A 31 -3.52 0.84 -14.03
CA SER A 31 -2.62 0.18 -14.96
C SER A 31 -2.31 1.06 -16.16
N SER A 32 -1.12 1.59 -16.24
CA SER A 32 -0.53 1.98 -17.52
C SER A 32 -0.03 0.71 -18.24
N ARG A 33 -0.74 0.35 -19.32
CA ARG A 33 -0.38 -0.81 -20.14
C ARG A 33 0.99 -0.63 -20.76
N GLN A 34 1.93 -1.48 -20.41
CA GLN A 34 3.01 -1.85 -21.32
C GLN A 34 3.11 -3.38 -21.42
N ASN A 35 2.84 -3.87 -22.63
CA ASN A 35 3.07 -5.24 -23.05
C ASN A 35 4.57 -5.56 -22.98
N GLY A 36 4.97 -6.39 -22.05
CA GLY A 36 6.33 -6.96 -21.97
C GLY A 36 6.26 -8.46 -21.74
N LYS A 37 6.67 -9.24 -22.75
CA LYS A 37 6.82 -10.69 -22.67
C LYS A 37 7.63 -11.09 -21.44
N VAL A 38 7.03 -11.90 -20.58
CA VAL A 38 7.73 -12.60 -19.50
C VAL A 38 8.54 -13.75 -20.10
N SER A 39 9.85 -13.60 -20.15
CA SER A 39 10.78 -14.72 -20.35
C SER A 39 11.20 -15.24 -18.98
N GLN A 40 10.71 -16.43 -18.65
CA GLN A 40 11.21 -17.20 -17.50
C GLN A 40 12.62 -17.67 -17.83
N THR A 41 13.62 -17.22 -17.08
CA THR A 41 14.83 -18.01 -16.84
C THR A 41 15.50 -17.52 -15.56
N GLY A 42 15.76 -18.47 -14.67
CA GLY A 42 16.20 -18.34 -13.30
C GLY A 42 17.46 -17.50 -13.07
N GLU A 43 17.37 -16.87 -11.95
CA GLU A 43 18.38 -16.78 -10.89
C GLU A 43 17.78 -15.86 -9.84
N GLN A 44 17.49 -16.43 -8.67
CA GLN A 44 16.98 -15.70 -7.51
C GLN A 44 18.08 -14.80 -6.94
N ASN A 45 18.45 -13.79 -7.68
CA ASN A 45 19.12 -12.62 -7.14
C ASN A 45 18.00 -11.64 -6.75
N THR A 46 17.37 -11.88 -5.59
CA THR A 46 16.37 -10.99 -5.00
C THR A 46 17.05 -9.69 -4.61
N THR A 47 17.48 -8.94 -5.61
CA THR A 47 17.98 -7.59 -5.42
C THR A 47 16.79 -6.77 -5.01
N LEU A 48 16.79 -6.28 -3.78
CA LEU A 48 15.84 -5.34 -3.20
C LEU A 48 15.60 -4.17 -4.16
N ARG A 49 14.60 -4.28 -5.03
CA ARG A 49 14.32 -3.25 -6.03
C ARG A 49 13.03 -2.54 -5.73
N ASN A 50 11.94 -3.28 -5.58
CA ASN A 50 10.62 -2.71 -5.39
C ASN A 50 10.33 -2.50 -3.91
N VAL A 51 9.69 -1.41 -3.61
CA VAL A 51 9.31 -1.00 -2.25
C VAL A 51 7.82 -0.75 -2.23
N LEU A 52 7.12 -1.34 -1.28
CA LEU A 52 5.74 -1.02 -0.99
C LEU A 52 5.69 -0.05 0.19
N VAL A 53 4.93 1.03 0.06
CA VAL A 53 4.67 2.01 1.11
C VAL A 53 3.19 1.99 1.45
N ALA A 54 2.86 1.66 2.70
CA ALA A 54 1.49 1.72 3.19
C ALA A 54 1.10 3.17 3.47
N ILE A 55 0.06 3.65 2.80
CA ILE A 55 -0.44 5.03 2.89
C ILE A 55 -1.75 5.03 3.67
N HIS A 56 -1.90 5.98 4.60
CA HIS A 56 -3.06 6.09 5.49
C HIS A 56 -3.79 7.44 5.38
N GLY A 57 -3.20 8.43 4.73
CA GLY A 57 -3.69 9.80 4.67
C GLY A 57 -3.36 10.61 5.94
N ASP A 58 -2.24 10.33 6.57
CA ASP A 58 -1.79 11.03 7.77
C ASP A 58 -0.41 11.72 7.57
N ASP A 59 -0.01 12.53 8.56
CA ASP A 59 1.25 13.30 8.52
C ASP A 59 2.51 12.42 8.41
N MET A 60 2.42 11.11 8.65
CA MET A 60 3.55 10.20 8.55
C MET A 60 3.84 9.77 7.12
N ASP A 61 2.83 9.81 6.26
CA ASP A 61 2.95 9.36 4.88
C ASP A 61 4.09 10.07 4.15
N ASP A 62 4.30 11.35 4.41
CA ASP A 62 5.40 12.13 3.82
C ASP A 62 6.78 11.53 4.10
N GLU A 63 7.01 11.10 5.35
CA GLU A 63 8.28 10.47 5.74
C GLU A 63 8.42 9.09 5.10
N LEU A 64 7.34 8.30 5.11
CA LEU A 64 7.34 6.95 4.54
C LEU A 64 7.60 6.97 3.03
N ILE A 65 6.97 7.90 2.31
CA ILE A 65 7.12 8.06 0.86
C ILE A 65 8.56 8.47 0.53
N ARG A 66 9.12 9.46 1.23
CA ARG A 66 10.51 9.88 1.04
C ARG A 66 11.50 8.75 1.27
N LEU A 67 11.30 7.97 2.33
CA LEU A 67 12.12 6.77 2.61
C LEU A 67 11.98 5.73 1.51
N GLY A 68 10.76 5.44 1.06
CA GLY A 68 10.47 4.51 -0.03
C GLY A 68 11.16 4.91 -1.32
N CYS A 69 11.02 6.17 -1.73
CA CYS A 69 11.66 6.72 -2.92
C CYS A 69 13.20 6.65 -2.82
N MET A 70 13.76 7.01 -1.67
CA MET A 70 15.21 6.94 -1.44
C MET A 70 15.75 5.51 -1.57
N MET A 71 15.04 4.54 -0.98
CA MET A 71 15.43 3.13 -1.03
C MET A 71 15.31 2.55 -2.45
N ALA A 72 14.21 2.82 -3.14
CA ALA A 72 13.99 2.37 -4.51
C ALA A 72 15.00 3.00 -5.49
N LYS A 73 15.26 4.31 -5.36
CA LYS A 73 16.23 5.04 -6.19
C LYS A 73 17.63 4.43 -6.08
N ALA A 74 18.07 4.09 -4.86
CA ALA A 74 19.37 3.47 -4.64
C ALA A 74 19.52 2.10 -5.35
N LYS A 75 18.42 1.42 -5.66
CA LYS A 75 18.37 0.08 -6.26
C LYS A 75 17.79 0.02 -7.66
N LYS A 76 17.40 1.17 -8.24
CA LYS A 76 16.69 1.26 -9.52
C LYS A 76 15.41 0.41 -9.53
N GLY A 77 14.69 0.45 -8.41
CA GLY A 77 13.41 -0.22 -8.20
C GLY A 77 12.23 0.72 -8.44
N ARG A 78 11.02 0.21 -8.18
CA ARG A 78 9.76 0.96 -8.21
C ARG A 78 9.23 1.13 -6.79
N VAL A 79 8.38 2.15 -6.59
CA VAL A 79 7.64 2.35 -5.35
C VAL A 79 6.15 2.19 -5.64
N PHE A 80 5.50 1.35 -4.85
CA PHE A 80 4.06 1.16 -4.86
C PHE A 80 3.49 1.82 -3.62
N GLY A 81 2.61 2.80 -3.81
CA GLY A 81 1.91 3.48 -2.73
C GLY A 81 0.53 2.87 -2.57
N VAL A 82 0.32 2.08 -1.54
CA VAL A 82 -0.92 1.32 -1.34
C VAL A 82 -1.77 1.95 -0.26
N TYR A 83 -2.99 2.36 -0.61
CA TYR A 83 -4.01 2.80 0.34
C TYR A 83 -5.06 1.72 0.53
N GLY A 84 -5.28 1.29 1.77
CA GLY A 84 -6.27 0.28 2.12
C GLY A 84 -7.63 0.85 2.49
N VAL A 85 -8.67 0.41 1.79
CA VAL A 85 -10.06 0.67 2.15
C VAL A 85 -10.62 -0.57 2.84
N GLU A 86 -10.73 -0.52 4.17
CA GLU A 86 -11.33 -1.61 4.93
C GLU A 86 -12.86 -1.59 4.80
N VAL A 87 -13.41 -2.67 4.27
CA VAL A 87 -14.86 -2.82 4.06
C VAL A 87 -15.49 -3.53 5.26
N PRO A 88 -16.50 -2.94 5.92
CA PRO A 88 -17.22 -3.59 7.01
C PRO A 88 -17.79 -4.95 6.59
N ARG A 89 -17.80 -5.94 7.50
CA ARG A 89 -18.33 -7.29 7.22
C ARG A 89 -19.81 -7.31 6.85
N THR A 90 -20.53 -6.24 7.12
CA THR A 90 -21.95 -6.06 6.78
C THR A 90 -22.19 -5.69 5.31
N LEU A 91 -21.16 -5.30 4.59
CA LEU A 91 -21.21 -4.91 3.19
C LEU A 91 -20.46 -5.92 2.32
N PRO A 92 -20.80 -6.08 1.03
CA PRO A 92 -19.96 -6.80 0.07
C PRO A 92 -18.56 -6.17 -0.02
N VAL A 93 -17.52 -6.96 -0.37
CA VAL A 93 -16.14 -6.43 -0.48
C VAL A 93 -16.01 -5.38 -1.57
N ASP A 94 -16.80 -5.51 -2.63
CA ASP A 94 -16.89 -4.59 -3.78
C ASP A 94 -17.89 -3.43 -3.57
N ALA A 95 -18.37 -3.24 -2.33
CA ALA A 95 -19.30 -2.15 -2.04
C ALA A 95 -18.67 -0.80 -2.37
N ALA A 96 -19.45 0.06 -3.04
CA ALA A 96 -19.03 1.43 -3.30
C ALA A 96 -19.00 2.22 -1.98
N LEU A 97 -17.81 2.74 -1.63
CA LEU A 97 -17.55 3.56 -0.45
C LEU A 97 -17.01 4.94 -0.90
N PRO A 98 -17.85 5.81 -1.50
CA PRO A 98 -17.38 7.01 -2.19
C PRO A 98 -16.56 7.93 -1.31
N ASP A 99 -16.99 8.18 -0.07
CA ASP A 99 -16.30 9.10 0.85
C ASP A 99 -14.90 8.60 1.24
N ILE A 100 -14.75 7.27 1.41
CA ILE A 100 -13.45 6.68 1.77
C ILE A 100 -12.55 6.61 0.53
N THR A 101 -13.13 6.28 -0.62
CA THR A 101 -12.39 6.22 -1.89
C THR A 101 -11.90 7.61 -2.32
N GLU A 102 -12.68 8.66 -2.07
CA GLU A 102 -12.26 10.03 -2.34
C GLU A 102 -11.07 10.42 -1.46
N LYS A 103 -11.10 10.11 -0.17
CA LYS A 103 -9.98 10.33 0.77
C LYS A 103 -8.73 9.56 0.34
N ALA A 104 -8.91 8.30 -0.06
CA ALA A 104 -7.83 7.49 -0.59
C ALA A 104 -7.19 8.13 -1.84
N GLY A 105 -8.03 8.63 -2.76
CA GLY A 105 -7.58 9.34 -3.95
C GLY A 105 -6.75 10.59 -3.62
N GLN A 106 -7.22 11.40 -2.67
CA GLN A 106 -6.49 12.61 -2.23
C GLN A 106 -5.14 12.26 -1.58
N ALA A 107 -5.10 11.23 -0.73
CA ALA A 107 -3.86 10.79 -0.10
C ALA A 107 -2.84 10.26 -1.12
N LEU A 108 -3.30 9.52 -2.11
CA LEU A 108 -2.45 9.00 -3.17
C LEU A 108 -2.00 10.08 -4.14
N GLU A 109 -2.84 11.08 -4.44
CA GLU A 109 -2.42 12.24 -5.26
C GLU A 109 -1.31 13.01 -4.55
N HIS A 110 -1.45 13.27 -3.25
CA HIS A 110 -0.41 13.89 -2.45
C HIS A 110 0.90 13.07 -2.46
N ALA A 111 0.78 11.73 -2.38
CA ALA A 111 1.93 10.84 -2.46
C ALA A 111 2.67 10.93 -3.81
N VAL A 112 1.91 11.04 -4.91
CA VAL A 112 2.48 11.22 -6.26
C VAL A 112 3.20 12.57 -6.35
N GLU A 113 2.57 13.66 -5.94
CA GLU A 113 3.17 15.00 -5.94
C GLU A 113 4.46 15.03 -5.12
N LEU A 114 4.45 14.41 -3.94
CA LEU A 114 5.63 14.34 -3.08
C LEU A 114 6.77 13.54 -3.72
N ALA A 115 6.48 12.42 -4.36
CA ALA A 115 7.45 11.61 -5.08
C ALA A 115 8.07 12.40 -6.26
N GLU A 116 7.26 13.14 -7.01
CA GLU A 116 7.73 14.02 -8.09
C GLU A 116 8.71 15.08 -7.59
N THR A 117 8.48 15.66 -6.41
CA THR A 117 9.44 16.61 -5.81
C THR A 117 10.79 15.97 -5.50
N ALA A 118 10.82 14.65 -5.27
CA ALA A 118 12.03 13.86 -5.07
C ALA A 118 12.66 13.34 -6.40
N ASN A 119 12.10 13.73 -7.55
CA ASN A 119 12.43 13.20 -8.88
C ASN A 119 12.31 11.67 -8.91
N PHE A 120 11.18 11.16 -8.45
CA PHE A 120 10.85 9.75 -8.44
C PHE A 120 9.37 9.55 -8.80
N GLU A 121 9.04 8.39 -9.38
CA GLU A 121 7.66 8.01 -9.66
C GLU A 121 7.19 6.98 -8.63
N ILE A 122 5.98 7.17 -8.12
CA ILE A 122 5.27 6.22 -7.28
C ILE A 122 4.09 5.67 -8.06
N GLU A 123 3.84 4.37 -7.97
CA GLU A 123 2.67 3.71 -8.54
C GLU A 123 1.57 3.68 -7.46
N PRO A 124 0.51 4.50 -7.56
CA PRO A 124 -0.53 4.57 -6.55
C PRO A 124 -1.56 3.46 -6.75
N GLU A 125 -1.98 2.83 -5.66
CA GLU A 125 -2.95 1.75 -5.66
C GLU A 125 -3.95 1.88 -4.52
N ILE A 126 -5.24 1.60 -4.80
CA ILE A 126 -6.29 1.48 -3.79
C ILE A 126 -6.71 0.03 -3.72
N VAL A 127 -6.65 -0.55 -2.52
CA VAL A 127 -7.05 -1.93 -2.28
C VAL A 127 -8.23 -1.97 -1.33
N GLN A 128 -9.34 -2.59 -1.77
CA GLN A 128 -10.49 -2.86 -0.93
C GLN A 128 -10.41 -4.26 -0.32
N SER A 129 -10.48 -4.36 1.00
CA SER A 129 -10.39 -5.64 1.68
C SER A 129 -11.07 -5.63 3.04
N ARG A 130 -11.16 -6.80 3.67
CA ARG A 130 -11.62 -6.97 5.05
C ARG A 130 -10.53 -6.70 6.08
N ASN A 131 -9.28 -6.83 5.66
CA ASN A 131 -8.11 -6.68 6.51
C ASN A 131 -6.95 -6.10 5.70
N TYR A 132 -6.57 -4.89 6.04
CA TYR A 132 -5.52 -4.17 5.33
C TYR A 132 -4.15 -4.86 5.39
N GLY A 133 -3.86 -5.52 6.52
CA GLY A 133 -2.60 -6.25 6.67
C GLY A 133 -2.42 -7.39 5.67
N HIS A 134 -3.51 -8.12 5.35
CA HIS A 134 -3.51 -9.16 4.33
C HIS A 134 -3.20 -8.56 2.96
N SER A 135 -3.94 -7.52 2.58
CA SER A 135 -3.75 -6.86 1.28
C SER A 135 -2.33 -6.35 1.08
N LEU A 136 -1.71 -5.76 2.12
CA LEU A 136 -0.32 -5.30 2.02
C LEU A 136 0.67 -6.44 1.75
N VAL A 137 0.45 -7.62 2.34
CA VAL A 137 1.31 -8.78 2.11
C VAL A 137 1.11 -9.31 0.69
N ASP A 138 -0.13 -9.41 0.24
CA ASP A 138 -0.47 -9.92 -1.10
C ASP A 138 0.04 -8.98 -2.20
N GLU A 139 -0.14 -7.66 -2.04
CA GLU A 139 0.41 -6.68 -2.97
C GLU A 139 1.95 -6.70 -3.00
N ALA A 140 2.57 -6.86 -1.83
CA ALA A 140 4.02 -6.98 -1.79
C ALA A 140 4.53 -8.22 -2.53
N GLU A 141 3.79 -9.32 -2.50
CA GLU A 141 4.09 -10.53 -3.26
C GLU A 141 3.83 -10.34 -4.77
N ALA A 142 2.67 -9.80 -5.11
CA ALA A 142 2.27 -9.56 -6.50
C ALA A 142 3.26 -8.65 -7.25
N HIS A 143 3.74 -7.59 -6.58
CA HIS A 143 4.73 -6.66 -7.12
C HIS A 143 6.18 -7.08 -6.87
N GLN A 144 6.40 -8.25 -6.30
CA GLN A 144 7.74 -8.76 -5.96
C GLN A 144 8.53 -7.73 -5.14
N CYS A 145 7.87 -7.10 -4.17
CA CYS A 145 8.48 -6.13 -3.30
C CYS A 145 9.47 -6.80 -2.36
N ALA A 146 10.58 -6.15 -2.16
CA ALA A 146 11.61 -6.63 -1.26
C ALA A 146 11.63 -5.88 0.07
N LEU A 147 10.79 -4.86 0.18
CA LEU A 147 10.62 -4.07 1.38
C LEU A 147 9.17 -3.55 1.45
N ILE A 148 8.54 -3.70 2.62
CA ILE A 148 7.31 -3.01 3.00
C ILE A 148 7.68 -1.96 4.04
N ILE A 149 7.20 -0.73 3.87
CA ILE A 149 7.34 0.37 4.83
C ILE A 149 5.97 0.70 5.41
N LEU A 150 5.86 0.63 6.73
CA LEU A 150 4.62 0.87 7.47
C LEU A 150 4.79 2.01 8.46
N GLY A 151 3.80 2.88 8.54
CA GLY A 151 3.64 3.84 9.62
C GLY A 151 3.00 3.18 10.85
N LEU A 152 3.45 3.57 12.03
CA LEU A 152 2.87 3.17 13.31
C LEU A 152 2.51 4.39 14.12
N SER A 153 1.24 4.76 14.09
CA SER A 153 0.69 5.81 14.93
C SER A 153 0.68 5.38 16.39
N TYR A 154 1.09 6.29 17.29
CA TYR A 154 1.02 5.99 18.72
C TYR A 154 -0.42 5.99 19.20
N ARG A 155 -0.91 4.82 19.55
CA ARG A 155 -2.23 4.62 20.15
C ARG A 155 -2.09 3.86 21.45
N THR A 156 -3.01 4.09 22.37
CA THR A 156 -3.13 3.31 23.60
C THR A 156 -4.50 2.63 23.65
N ASP A 157 -4.51 1.43 24.19
CA ASP A 157 -5.77 0.75 24.52
C ASP A 157 -6.49 1.40 25.72
N ARG A 158 -7.65 0.86 26.08
CA ARG A 158 -8.42 1.35 27.25
C ARG A 158 -7.69 1.21 28.57
N SER A 159 -6.63 0.41 28.64
CA SER A 159 -5.80 0.22 29.84
C SER A 159 -4.56 1.14 29.86
N GLY A 160 -4.39 1.99 28.85
CA GLY A 160 -3.25 2.88 28.69
C GLY A 160 -2.00 2.19 28.16
N ARG A 161 -2.08 0.94 27.68
CA ARG A 161 -0.98 0.23 27.04
C ARG A 161 -0.88 0.60 25.58
N PHE A 162 0.33 0.58 25.06
CA PHE A 162 0.55 0.78 23.62
C PHE A 162 -0.19 -0.29 22.81
N ASP A 163 -0.94 0.16 21.81
CA ASP A 163 -1.69 -0.68 20.87
C ASP A 163 -1.14 -0.50 19.45
N PRO A 164 -0.44 -1.52 18.88
CA PRO A 164 0.06 -1.46 17.52
C PRO A 164 -1.02 -1.65 16.45
N GLY A 165 -2.27 -1.94 16.84
CA GLY A 165 -3.35 -2.33 15.93
C GLY A 165 -3.17 -3.75 15.37
N GLU A 166 -3.94 -4.10 14.35
CA GLU A 166 -3.93 -5.44 13.75
C GLU A 166 -2.97 -5.54 12.55
N THR A 167 -2.83 -4.47 11.78
CA THR A 167 -2.07 -4.44 10.53
C THR A 167 -0.57 -4.74 10.74
N VAL A 168 0.07 -4.02 11.65
CA VAL A 168 1.53 -4.15 11.86
C VAL A 168 1.92 -5.55 12.34
N PRO A 169 1.28 -6.13 13.39
CA PRO A 169 1.58 -7.49 13.81
C PRO A 169 1.34 -8.53 12.71
N TYR A 170 0.28 -8.36 11.93
CA TYR A 170 -0.02 -9.27 10.82
C TYR A 170 1.10 -9.24 9.77
N VAL A 171 1.46 -8.05 9.27
CA VAL A 171 2.51 -7.90 8.24
C VAL A 171 3.86 -8.40 8.75
N LEU A 172 4.23 -8.11 10.00
CA LEU A 172 5.48 -8.62 10.61
C LEU A 172 5.53 -10.15 10.68
N THR A 173 4.38 -10.81 10.79
CA THR A 173 4.29 -12.28 10.89
C THR A 173 4.28 -12.96 9.52
N HIS A 174 3.63 -12.36 8.51
CA HIS A 174 3.32 -13.03 7.25
C HIS A 174 4.13 -12.54 6.05
N ALA A 175 4.70 -11.33 6.11
CA ALA A 175 5.49 -10.81 4.99
C ALA A 175 6.72 -11.69 4.70
N LYS A 176 6.92 -12.06 3.43
CA LYS A 176 8.09 -12.81 2.94
C LYS A 176 9.28 -11.92 2.61
N CYS A 177 9.09 -10.60 2.66
CA CYS A 177 10.12 -9.60 2.43
C CYS A 177 10.48 -8.87 3.73
N ARG A 178 11.39 -7.90 3.65
CA ARG A 178 11.73 -7.05 4.79
C ARG A 178 10.58 -6.12 5.13
N VAL A 179 10.41 -5.83 6.42
CA VAL A 179 9.40 -4.89 6.91
C VAL A 179 10.10 -3.83 7.75
N TRP A 180 9.85 -2.58 7.42
CA TRP A 180 10.23 -1.43 8.23
C TRP A 180 8.98 -0.83 8.85
N VAL A 181 8.99 -0.71 10.17
CA VAL A 181 7.93 -0.04 10.91
C VAL A 181 8.49 1.27 11.43
N ILE A 182 7.95 2.37 10.93
CA ILE A 182 8.34 3.72 11.33
C ILE A 182 7.32 4.23 12.32
N ARG A 183 7.78 4.59 13.51
CA ARG A 183 6.93 5.19 14.52
C ARG A 183 7.12 6.69 14.51
N GLY A 184 6.02 7.43 14.33
CA GLY A 184 6.00 8.88 14.40
C GLY A 184 6.45 9.40 15.76
N GLN A 185 7.02 10.60 15.79
CA GLN A 185 7.36 11.27 17.04
C GLN A 185 6.09 11.67 17.79
N GLN A 186 6.06 11.45 19.08
CA GLN A 186 5.01 12.04 19.92
C GLN A 186 5.18 13.55 19.90
N ARG A 187 4.17 14.27 19.38
CA ARG A 187 4.11 15.72 19.53
C ARG A 187 3.81 16.02 21.01
N GLY A 188 4.84 16.30 21.78
CA GLY A 188 4.69 16.66 23.19
C GLY A 188 5.88 16.23 24.05
N CYS A 189 7.04 16.80 23.79
CA CYS A 189 8.11 17.03 24.78
C CYS A 189 8.54 18.47 24.65
#